data_972741494a6f9371b699210d16b0cd50
#
_entry.id   972741494a6f9371b699210d16b0cd50
#
_cell.length_a   1.000
_cell.length_b   1.000
_cell.length_c   1.000
_cell.angle_alpha   90.00
_cell.angle_beta   90.00
_cell.angle_gamma   90.00
#
_symmetry.space_group_name_H-M   'P 1'
#
loop_
_entity.id
_entity.type
_entity.pdbx_description
1 polymer ?
#
loop_
_entity_poly.entity_id
_entity_poly.type
_entity_poly.pdbx_seq_one_letter_code
_entity_poly.pdbx_strand_id
1 'polypeptide(L)'
;MTSLELASGGTAEFSEGDLYFIGNATTLIRFGGLTILTDPAFLHKGEHVYLGHGIWARREVEPACQIADLPPIDLVILSHYHGDHFDDVAAQELDKKLPIVSTADAVDKLSALGFERGHSLDTWESLEVHKGDATLKITAMPAKHATDDAVNALLMPVNGHLLDFSRNGDQLYRLYITGDTMLVDSLEDIPRRYPDIDLGLIHTGGTTFLVTVVTMTGEQGVRAVEITKPRTAIPIHYNDFSVFLSGLDDFKKAARTSTASTEFVYLAHGDTYTFKPNA
;
A
#
# COMPACT_ATOMS: atom_id res chain seq x y z
N MET A 1 4.38 11.81 19.73
CA MET A 1 4.19 11.66 18.29
C MET A 1 5.54 11.94 17.65
N THR A 2 6.05 11.05 16.83
CA THR A 2 7.34 11.23 16.14
C THR A 2 7.08 12.06 14.87
N SER A 3 7.97 12.99 14.54
CA SER A 3 7.85 13.81 13.32
C SER A 3 9.09 13.69 12.45
N LEU A 4 8.89 13.83 11.15
CA LEU A 4 9.91 13.80 10.10
C LEU A 4 9.80 15.08 9.27
N GLU A 5 10.90 15.83 9.19
CA GLU A 5 11.00 16.99 8.32
C GLU A 5 11.65 16.60 6.99
N LEU A 6 10.99 16.94 5.89
CA LEU A 6 11.51 16.80 4.54
C LEU A 6 11.93 18.17 4.00
N ALA A 7 12.94 18.17 3.14
CA ALA A 7 13.37 19.39 2.49
C ALA A 7 12.23 20.00 1.65
N SER A 8 11.88 21.24 1.92
CA SER A 8 10.87 21.95 1.14
C SER A 8 11.44 22.29 -0.24
N GLY A 9 10.76 21.90 -1.31
CA GLY A 9 11.10 22.22 -2.69
C GLY A 9 9.83 22.61 -3.46
N GLY A 10 9.79 23.85 -3.92
CA GLY A 10 8.66 24.34 -4.73
C GLY A 10 7.39 24.69 -3.92
N THR A 11 6.36 25.10 -4.64
CA THR A 11 5.02 25.40 -4.07
C THR A 11 4.22 24.11 -4.06
N ALA A 12 3.71 23.72 -2.91
CA ALA A 12 2.83 22.55 -2.80
C ALA A 12 1.49 22.83 -3.51
N GLU A 13 1.08 21.91 -4.42
CA GLU A 13 -0.20 21.96 -5.11
C GLU A 13 -1.21 21.10 -4.34
N PHE A 14 -2.35 21.69 -3.96
CA PHE A 14 -3.38 21.03 -3.18
C PHE A 14 -4.74 20.97 -3.89
N SER A 15 -4.85 21.48 -5.10
CA SER A 15 -6.12 21.45 -5.85
C SER A 15 -6.42 20.08 -6.45
N GLU A 16 -5.35 19.30 -6.72
CA GLU A 16 -5.46 18.00 -7.37
C GLU A 16 -4.28 17.12 -6.92
N GLY A 17 -4.55 15.82 -6.78
CA GLY A 17 -3.54 14.79 -6.58
C GLY A 17 -3.71 13.67 -7.58
N ASP A 18 -2.73 12.81 -7.66
CA ASP A 18 -2.78 11.64 -8.53
C ASP A 18 -2.13 10.41 -7.91
N LEU A 19 -2.57 9.26 -8.42
CA LEU A 19 -2.05 7.94 -8.14
C LEU A 19 -1.73 7.27 -9.47
N TYR A 20 -0.45 7.04 -9.72
CA TYR A 20 0.05 6.28 -10.88
C TYR A 20 0.24 4.83 -10.49
N PHE A 21 -0.44 3.91 -11.16
CA PHE A 21 -0.37 2.48 -10.88
C PHE A 21 0.77 1.85 -11.67
N ILE A 22 1.85 1.48 -10.98
CA ILE A 22 3.04 0.86 -11.59
C ILE A 22 2.81 -0.63 -11.81
N GLY A 23 2.15 -1.30 -10.85
CA GLY A 23 1.82 -2.72 -10.90
C GLY A 23 1.94 -3.40 -9.55
N ASN A 24 1.30 -4.54 -9.39
CA ASN A 24 1.20 -5.26 -8.13
C ASN A 24 0.67 -4.35 -7.00
N ALA A 25 1.44 -4.14 -5.93
CA ALA A 25 1.15 -3.20 -4.85
C ALA A 25 1.89 -1.85 -5.02
N THR A 26 2.68 -1.71 -6.10
CA THR A 26 3.52 -0.54 -6.34
C THR A 26 2.71 0.59 -6.97
N THR A 27 2.57 1.68 -6.24
CA THR A 27 1.93 2.92 -6.72
C THR A 27 2.78 4.14 -6.41
N LEU A 28 2.67 5.19 -7.23
CA LEU A 28 3.26 6.49 -6.97
C LEU A 28 2.13 7.47 -6.68
N ILE A 29 2.08 8.01 -5.46
CA ILE A 29 1.05 8.95 -5.01
C ILE A 29 1.68 10.34 -4.94
N ARG A 30 1.03 11.34 -5.59
CA ARG A 30 1.48 12.72 -5.58
C ARG A 30 0.35 13.64 -5.10
N PHE A 31 0.56 14.32 -3.98
CA PHE A 31 -0.36 15.32 -3.46
C PHE A 31 0.33 16.24 -2.46
N GLY A 32 -0.03 17.53 -2.47
CA GLY A 32 0.51 18.51 -1.53
C GLY A 32 2.03 18.69 -1.63
N GLY A 33 2.60 18.49 -2.82
CA GLY A 33 4.05 18.56 -3.04
C GLY A 33 4.82 17.32 -2.56
N LEU A 34 4.13 16.31 -2.02
CA LEU A 34 4.70 15.02 -1.63
C LEU A 34 4.65 14.03 -2.78
N THR A 35 5.71 13.23 -2.92
CA THR A 35 5.81 12.08 -3.84
C THR A 35 6.11 10.84 -3.02
N ILE A 36 5.15 9.91 -2.95
CA ILE A 36 5.18 8.73 -2.10
C ILE A 36 5.18 7.49 -2.98
N LEU A 37 6.13 6.59 -2.77
CA LEU A 37 6.16 5.28 -3.42
C LEU A 37 5.65 4.21 -2.44
N THR A 38 4.74 3.34 -2.89
CA THR A 38 4.24 2.23 -2.07
C THR A 38 4.83 0.92 -2.55
N ASP A 39 5.13 0.02 -1.62
CA ASP A 39 5.49 -1.39 -1.85
C ASP A 39 6.31 -1.61 -3.14
N PRO A 40 7.56 -1.09 -3.21
CA PRO A 40 8.34 -1.04 -4.44
C PRO A 40 8.82 -2.42 -4.90
N ALA A 41 8.21 -2.93 -5.97
CA ALA A 41 8.55 -4.18 -6.63
C ALA A 41 8.67 -3.97 -8.14
N PHE A 42 9.90 -4.06 -8.66
CA PHE A 42 10.27 -3.67 -10.04
C PHE A 42 10.90 -4.80 -10.86
N LEU A 43 10.91 -6.04 -10.36
CA LEU A 43 11.34 -7.20 -11.14
C LEU A 43 10.69 -7.23 -12.52
N HIS A 44 11.42 -7.63 -13.54
CA HIS A 44 10.89 -7.81 -14.87
C HIS A 44 10.01 -9.06 -15.00
N LYS A 45 9.11 -9.04 -15.95
CA LYS A 45 8.32 -10.22 -16.30
C LYS A 45 9.22 -11.42 -16.59
N GLY A 46 8.88 -12.55 -15.97
CA GLY A 46 9.62 -13.82 -16.07
C GLY A 46 10.64 -14.03 -14.96
N GLU A 47 11.02 -12.98 -14.24
CA GLU A 47 11.90 -13.10 -13.07
C GLU A 47 11.15 -13.70 -11.86
N HIS A 48 11.91 -14.18 -10.89
CA HIS A 48 11.38 -14.88 -9.73
C HIS A 48 11.73 -14.13 -8.46
N VAL A 49 10.78 -14.15 -7.54
CA VAL A 49 10.93 -13.57 -6.21
C VAL A 49 10.73 -14.65 -5.14
N TYR A 50 11.48 -14.52 -4.04
CA TYR A 50 11.33 -15.38 -2.88
C TYR A 50 10.33 -14.76 -1.88
N LEU A 51 9.26 -15.51 -1.56
CA LEU A 51 8.19 -15.08 -0.65
C LEU A 51 8.34 -15.65 0.77
N GLY A 52 9.43 -16.32 1.07
CA GLY A 52 9.62 -17.01 2.34
C GLY A 52 9.17 -18.47 2.32
N HIS A 53 9.55 -19.23 3.34
CA HIS A 53 9.15 -20.64 3.55
C HIS A 53 9.37 -21.59 2.36
N GLY A 54 10.35 -21.29 1.49
CA GLY A 54 10.64 -22.09 0.27
C GLY A 54 9.69 -21.77 -0.91
N ILE A 55 8.85 -20.75 -0.80
CA ILE A 55 7.93 -20.36 -1.87
C ILE A 55 8.61 -19.35 -2.79
N TRP A 56 8.56 -19.62 -4.09
CA TRP A 56 8.99 -18.72 -5.14
C TRP A 56 7.82 -18.38 -6.05
N ALA A 57 7.73 -17.13 -6.44
CA ALA A 57 6.73 -16.65 -7.39
C ALA A 57 7.43 -16.05 -8.62
N ARG A 58 6.86 -16.28 -9.80
CA ARG A 58 7.32 -15.68 -11.04
C ARG A 58 6.47 -14.44 -11.33
N ARG A 59 7.13 -13.36 -11.73
CA ARG A 59 6.41 -12.17 -12.21
C ARG A 59 5.80 -12.43 -13.59
N GLU A 60 4.50 -12.19 -13.71
CA GLU A 60 3.73 -12.48 -14.93
C GLU A 60 3.49 -11.23 -15.79
N VAL A 61 3.54 -10.04 -15.20
CA VAL A 61 3.26 -8.77 -15.86
C VAL A 61 4.42 -7.80 -15.63
N GLU A 62 4.83 -7.10 -16.69
CA GLU A 62 5.87 -6.07 -16.62
C GLU A 62 5.39 -4.88 -15.79
N PRO A 63 6.21 -4.29 -14.90
CA PRO A 63 5.86 -3.02 -14.26
C PRO A 63 5.80 -1.91 -15.31
N ALA A 64 4.94 -0.92 -15.09
CA ALA A 64 4.72 0.17 -16.05
C ALA A 64 5.95 1.05 -16.30
N CYS A 65 6.88 1.09 -15.34
CA CYS A 65 8.14 1.82 -15.43
C CYS A 65 9.18 1.17 -14.50
N GLN A 66 10.42 1.62 -14.59
CA GLN A 66 11.51 1.25 -13.69
C GLN A 66 11.82 2.39 -12.71
N ILE A 67 12.61 2.12 -11.67
CA ILE A 67 12.98 3.12 -10.65
C ILE A 67 13.67 4.34 -11.28
N ALA A 68 14.49 4.14 -12.32
CA ALA A 68 15.18 5.21 -13.03
C ALA A 68 14.24 6.19 -13.77
N ASP A 69 13.00 5.77 -14.05
CA ASP A 69 11.98 6.59 -14.71
C ASP A 69 11.15 7.41 -13.72
N LEU A 70 11.28 7.14 -12.41
CA LEU A 70 10.49 7.80 -11.39
C LEU A 70 10.99 9.23 -11.11
N PRO A 71 10.09 10.16 -10.77
CA PRO A 71 10.49 11.46 -10.24
C PRO A 71 11.19 11.30 -8.88
N PRO A 72 11.82 12.34 -8.34
CA PRO A 72 12.36 12.30 -6.98
C PRO A 72 11.28 11.89 -5.98
N ILE A 73 11.58 10.85 -5.18
CA ILE A 73 10.69 10.27 -4.18
C ILE A 73 11.01 10.92 -2.83
N ASP A 74 9.99 11.30 -2.08
CA ASP A 74 10.13 11.88 -0.74
C ASP A 74 10.19 10.82 0.36
N LEU A 75 9.36 9.77 0.23
CA LEU A 75 9.32 8.64 1.17
C LEU A 75 8.72 7.39 0.53
N VAL A 76 8.98 6.26 1.16
CA VAL A 76 8.41 4.96 0.82
C VAL A 76 7.46 4.52 1.95
N ILE A 77 6.31 4.00 1.59
CA ILE A 77 5.40 3.28 2.49
C ILE A 77 5.44 1.82 2.10
N LEU A 78 5.90 0.99 3.02
CA LEU A 78 6.02 -0.44 2.81
C LEU A 78 5.10 -1.19 3.78
N SER A 79 4.18 -1.97 3.26
CA SER A 79 3.23 -2.73 4.08
C SER A 79 3.94 -3.79 4.94
N HIS A 80 4.88 -4.52 4.34
CA HIS A 80 5.69 -5.57 4.97
C HIS A 80 6.85 -5.99 4.06
N TYR A 81 7.78 -6.80 4.58
CA TYR A 81 8.96 -7.23 3.85
C TYR A 81 8.76 -8.61 3.20
N HIS A 82 7.94 -8.69 2.15
CA HIS A 82 7.95 -9.81 1.18
C HIS A 82 8.56 -9.36 -0.15
N GLY A 83 9.10 -10.30 -0.90
CA GLY A 83 9.81 -9.97 -2.14
C GLY A 83 8.91 -9.40 -3.25
N ASP A 84 7.62 -9.65 -3.22
CA ASP A 84 6.64 -9.04 -4.11
C ASP A 84 6.18 -7.63 -3.67
N HIS A 85 6.61 -7.16 -2.49
CA HIS A 85 6.40 -5.80 -1.98
C HIS A 85 7.69 -4.99 -1.88
N PHE A 86 8.85 -5.66 -1.72
CA PHE A 86 10.16 -5.04 -1.73
C PHE A 86 11.18 -6.01 -2.32
N ASP A 87 11.44 -5.87 -3.61
CA ASP A 87 12.29 -6.79 -4.35
C ASP A 87 13.78 -6.39 -4.39
N ASP A 88 14.59 -7.24 -5.02
CA ASP A 88 16.03 -7.01 -5.15
C ASP A 88 16.36 -5.78 -6.00
N VAL A 89 15.50 -5.41 -6.97
CA VAL A 89 15.67 -4.19 -7.77
C VAL A 89 15.49 -2.96 -6.88
N ALA A 90 14.41 -2.92 -6.09
CA ALA A 90 14.20 -1.87 -5.10
C ALA A 90 15.34 -1.80 -4.09
N ALA A 91 15.81 -2.97 -3.61
CA ALA A 91 16.91 -3.05 -2.68
C ALA A 91 18.22 -2.50 -3.25
N GLN A 92 18.47 -2.62 -4.55
CA GLN A 92 19.71 -2.18 -5.19
C GLN A 92 19.65 -0.73 -5.66
N GLU A 93 18.53 -0.28 -6.20
CA GLU A 93 18.43 0.97 -6.95
C GLU A 93 17.83 2.14 -6.14
N LEU A 94 17.05 1.89 -5.08
CA LEU A 94 16.52 2.97 -4.25
C LEU A 94 17.63 3.63 -3.41
N ASP A 95 17.54 4.96 -3.30
CA ASP A 95 18.43 5.74 -2.42
C ASP A 95 18.30 5.26 -0.97
N LYS A 96 19.40 4.83 -0.38
CA LYS A 96 19.46 4.33 1.00
C LYS A 96 19.09 5.37 2.07
N LYS A 97 19.03 6.64 1.69
CA LYS A 97 18.62 7.76 2.56
C LYS A 97 17.13 8.09 2.47
N LEU A 98 16.38 7.42 1.60
CA LEU A 98 14.92 7.57 1.57
C LEU A 98 14.31 7.15 2.91
N PRO A 99 13.43 7.97 3.50
CA PRO A 99 12.63 7.52 4.63
C PRO A 99 11.70 6.39 4.19
N ILE A 100 11.65 5.31 4.98
CA ILE A 100 10.75 4.18 4.75
C ILE A 100 9.92 3.95 6.01
N VAL A 101 8.60 3.96 5.87
CA VAL A 101 7.65 3.68 6.97
C VAL A 101 7.11 2.26 6.78
N SER A 102 7.24 1.41 7.82
CA SER A 102 6.84 0.01 7.74
C SER A 102 6.63 -0.64 9.12
N THR A 103 6.59 -1.98 9.16
CA THR A 103 6.66 -2.78 10.39
C THR A 103 8.08 -2.78 10.98
N ALA A 104 8.24 -3.12 12.25
CA ALA A 104 9.57 -3.23 12.88
C ALA A 104 10.44 -4.30 12.19
N ASP A 105 9.87 -5.45 11.87
CA ASP A 105 10.56 -6.53 11.13
C ASP A 105 11.10 -6.06 9.76
N ALA A 106 10.29 -5.30 9.01
CA ALA A 106 10.71 -4.74 7.73
C ALA A 106 11.84 -3.72 7.90
N VAL A 107 11.74 -2.83 8.90
CA VAL A 107 12.76 -1.81 9.18
C VAL A 107 14.11 -2.47 9.53
N ASP A 108 14.11 -3.53 10.35
CA ASP A 108 15.32 -4.26 10.70
C ASP A 108 16.00 -4.89 9.45
N LYS A 109 15.20 -5.51 8.57
CA LYS A 109 15.70 -6.08 7.31
C LYS A 109 16.25 -5.02 6.35
N LEU A 110 15.53 -3.90 6.22
CA LEU A 110 15.97 -2.77 5.40
C LEU A 110 17.26 -2.14 5.93
N SER A 111 17.40 -2.03 7.24
CA SER A 111 18.64 -1.55 7.88
C SER A 111 19.82 -2.47 7.55
N ALA A 112 19.61 -3.78 7.55
CA ALA A 112 20.66 -4.75 7.13
C ALA A 112 21.06 -4.60 5.64
N LEU A 113 20.16 -4.05 4.80
CA LEU A 113 20.44 -3.71 3.40
C LEU A 113 21.01 -2.29 3.20
N GLY A 114 21.29 -1.59 4.30
CA GLY A 114 21.91 -0.26 4.30
C GLY A 114 20.95 0.91 4.19
N PHE A 115 19.63 0.71 4.32
CA PHE A 115 18.69 1.83 4.42
C PHE A 115 18.81 2.50 5.79
N GLU A 116 19.01 3.82 5.79
CA GLU A 116 19.42 4.56 6.99
C GLU A 116 18.25 5.15 7.78
N ARG A 117 17.06 5.28 7.16
CA ARG A 117 15.93 6.05 7.70
C ARG A 117 14.64 5.23 7.73
N GLY A 118 14.70 4.05 8.37
CA GLY A 118 13.52 3.25 8.67
C GLY A 118 12.72 3.80 9.85
N HIS A 119 11.40 3.88 9.71
CA HIS A 119 10.45 4.29 10.75
C HIS A 119 9.43 3.18 10.95
N SER A 120 9.50 2.46 12.05
CA SER A 120 8.52 1.44 12.38
C SER A 120 7.31 2.02 13.08
N LEU A 121 6.13 1.49 12.75
CA LEU A 121 4.87 1.81 13.41
C LEU A 121 4.18 0.53 13.85
N ASP A 122 3.78 0.49 15.11
CA ASP A 122 2.83 -0.51 15.59
C ASP A 122 1.40 -0.10 15.21
N THR A 123 0.46 -1.06 15.20
CA THR A 123 -0.95 -0.79 14.89
C THR A 123 -1.49 0.39 15.70
N TRP A 124 -2.08 1.36 15.03
CA TRP A 124 -2.60 2.64 15.54
C TRP A 124 -1.54 3.68 15.92
N GLU A 125 -0.26 3.39 15.80
CA GLU A 125 0.78 4.41 15.92
C GLU A 125 0.84 5.28 14.66
N SER A 126 1.34 6.50 14.81
CA SER A 126 1.41 7.49 13.73
C SER A 126 2.76 8.20 13.68
N LEU A 127 3.18 8.51 12.46
CA LEU A 127 4.28 9.40 12.13
C LEU A 127 3.73 10.63 11.39
N GLU A 128 4.13 11.83 11.77
CA GLU A 128 3.86 13.04 10.99
C GLU A 128 5.06 13.40 10.12
N VAL A 129 4.80 13.65 8.84
CA VAL A 129 5.80 14.08 7.85
C VAL A 129 5.45 15.48 7.40
N HIS A 130 6.40 16.40 7.50
CA HIS A 130 6.21 17.80 7.13
C HIS A 130 7.07 18.16 5.91
N LYS A 131 6.45 18.83 4.92
CA LYS A 131 7.14 19.36 3.74
C LYS A 131 6.53 20.72 3.36
N GLY A 132 7.18 21.80 3.74
CA GLY A 132 6.62 23.14 3.58
C GLY A 132 5.34 23.34 4.41
N ASP A 133 4.22 23.69 3.75
CA ASP A 133 2.90 23.82 4.37
C ASP A 133 2.06 22.54 4.32
N ALA A 134 2.59 21.46 3.73
CA ALA A 134 1.98 20.15 3.73
C ALA A 134 2.34 19.34 4.97
N THR A 135 1.35 18.68 5.56
CA THR A 135 1.53 17.66 6.59
C THR A 135 0.87 16.38 6.12
N LEU A 136 1.62 15.29 6.18
CA LEU A 136 1.13 13.94 5.98
C LEU A 136 1.22 13.19 7.30
N LYS A 137 0.09 12.77 7.84
CA LYS A 137 0.05 11.84 8.98
C LYS A 137 -0.15 10.43 8.46
N ILE A 138 0.82 9.57 8.73
CA ILE A 138 0.80 8.14 8.39
C ILE A 138 0.44 7.38 9.65
N THR A 139 -0.65 6.62 9.63
CA THR A 139 -1.07 5.78 10.75
C THR A 139 -1.07 4.32 10.32
N ALA A 140 -0.40 3.46 11.09
CA ALA A 140 -0.47 2.02 10.85
C ALA A 140 -1.85 1.47 11.21
N MET A 141 -2.46 0.77 10.27
CA MET A 141 -3.78 0.15 10.40
C MET A 141 -3.64 -1.35 10.68
N PRO A 142 -4.62 -1.95 11.37
CA PRO A 142 -4.61 -3.39 11.63
C PRO A 142 -4.60 -4.18 10.31
N ALA A 143 -3.74 -5.18 10.26
CA ALA A 143 -3.67 -6.14 9.16
C ALA A 143 -3.14 -7.48 9.70
N LYS A 144 -3.54 -8.59 9.06
CA LYS A 144 -3.04 -9.94 9.32
C LYS A 144 -3.04 -10.75 8.05
N HIS A 145 -1.96 -11.46 7.76
CA HIS A 145 -1.88 -12.39 6.64
C HIS A 145 -2.83 -13.58 6.75
N ALA A 146 -3.17 -14.03 7.96
CA ALA A 146 -4.08 -15.14 8.15
C ALA A 146 -5.05 -14.89 9.30
N THR A 147 -6.26 -15.44 9.17
CA THR A 147 -7.26 -15.44 10.25
C THR A 147 -6.94 -16.47 11.34
N ASP A 148 -6.24 -17.55 10.98
CA ASP A 148 -5.69 -18.52 11.94
C ASP A 148 -4.42 -17.95 12.59
N ASP A 149 -4.40 -17.82 13.90
CA ASP A 149 -3.29 -17.19 14.63
C ASP A 149 -2.00 -18.02 14.56
N ALA A 150 -2.08 -19.35 14.46
CA ALA A 150 -0.90 -20.21 14.32
C ALA A 150 -0.25 -20.06 12.95
N VAL A 151 -1.06 -19.97 11.88
CA VAL A 151 -0.57 -19.68 10.52
C VAL A 151 -0.03 -18.26 10.46
N ASN A 152 -0.73 -17.28 11.02
CA ASN A 152 -0.30 -15.88 11.02
C ASN A 152 1.03 -15.69 11.76
N ALA A 153 1.29 -16.43 12.82
CA ALA A 153 2.56 -16.38 13.54
C ALA A 153 3.77 -16.92 12.76
N LEU A 154 3.54 -17.67 11.69
CA LEU A 154 4.59 -18.13 10.77
C LEU A 154 4.92 -17.10 9.68
N LEU A 155 4.03 -16.14 9.46
CA LEU A 155 4.17 -15.13 8.40
C LEU A 155 4.73 -13.82 8.98
N MET A 156 5.24 -12.97 8.09
CA MET A 156 5.80 -11.68 8.49
C MET A 156 4.70 -10.75 9.00
N PRO A 157 4.99 -9.88 9.98
CA PRO A 157 4.07 -8.82 10.36
C PRO A 157 3.73 -7.92 9.17
N VAL A 158 2.48 -7.53 9.05
CA VAL A 158 1.98 -6.65 7.99
C VAL A 158 1.20 -5.49 8.59
N ASN A 159 1.31 -4.31 8.00
CA ASN A 159 0.51 -3.14 8.32
C ASN A 159 -0.34 -2.72 7.10
N GLY A 160 -1.58 -2.34 7.36
CA GLY A 160 -2.23 -1.36 6.50
C GLY A 160 -1.73 0.04 6.85
N HIS A 161 -1.98 1.02 5.99
CA HIS A 161 -1.60 2.41 6.25
C HIS A 161 -2.75 3.38 5.93
N LEU A 162 -2.99 4.33 6.81
CA LEU A 162 -3.88 5.45 6.56
C LEU A 162 -3.04 6.72 6.40
N LEU A 163 -3.26 7.42 5.29
CA LEU A 163 -2.56 8.62 4.89
C LEU A 163 -3.50 9.80 4.98
N ASP A 164 -3.34 10.63 6.00
CA ASP A 164 -4.09 11.87 6.17
C ASP A 164 -3.25 13.04 5.66
N PHE A 165 -3.65 13.59 4.53
CA PHE A 165 -3.04 14.78 3.95
C PHE A 165 -3.74 16.03 4.48
N SER A 166 -2.97 16.97 4.99
CA SER A 166 -3.48 18.24 5.52
C SER A 166 -2.61 19.43 5.12
N ARG A 167 -3.20 20.63 5.20
CA ARG A 167 -2.53 21.90 5.01
C ARG A 167 -2.93 22.83 6.14
N ASN A 168 -1.95 23.41 6.86
CA ASN A 168 -2.18 24.30 7.98
C ASN A 168 -3.14 23.74 9.06
N GLY A 169 -3.19 22.42 9.22
CA GLY A 169 -4.07 21.73 10.16
C GLY A 169 -5.43 21.29 9.60
N ASP A 170 -5.83 21.76 8.41
CA ASP A 170 -7.06 21.34 7.74
C ASP A 170 -6.81 20.05 6.96
N GLN A 171 -7.56 18.98 7.29
CA GLN A 171 -7.49 17.72 6.56
C GLN A 171 -8.13 17.87 5.17
N LEU A 172 -7.38 17.51 4.14
CA LEU A 172 -7.80 17.67 2.73
C LEU A 172 -8.19 16.35 2.07
N TYR A 173 -7.46 15.26 2.39
CA TYR A 173 -7.67 13.97 1.75
C TYR A 173 -7.22 12.84 2.65
N ARG A 174 -7.96 11.73 2.65
CA ARG A 174 -7.66 10.52 3.42
C ARG A 174 -7.60 9.31 2.51
N LEU A 175 -6.44 8.66 2.45
CA LEU A 175 -6.20 7.48 1.65
C LEU A 175 -5.89 6.29 2.57
N TYR A 176 -6.53 5.15 2.35
CA TYR A 176 -6.29 3.91 3.07
C TYR A 176 -5.67 2.86 2.13
N ILE A 177 -4.60 2.23 2.57
CA ILE A 177 -3.92 1.11 1.91
C ILE A 177 -4.07 -0.11 2.82
N THR A 178 -4.66 -1.20 2.32
CA THR A 178 -4.95 -2.35 3.19
C THR A 178 -3.70 -3.12 3.60
N GLY A 179 -2.66 -3.16 2.75
CA GLY A 179 -1.62 -4.17 2.83
C GLY A 179 -2.18 -5.57 2.60
N ASP A 180 -1.34 -6.58 2.68
CA ASP A 180 -1.73 -7.98 2.56
C ASP A 180 -2.45 -8.46 3.81
N THR A 181 -3.73 -8.18 3.89
CA THR A 181 -4.56 -8.59 5.04
C THR A 181 -5.67 -9.53 4.62
N MET A 182 -6.13 -10.31 5.58
CA MET A 182 -7.40 -11.03 5.51
C MET A 182 -8.51 -10.21 6.16
N LEU A 183 -9.76 -10.64 5.99
CA LEU A 183 -10.89 -10.08 6.73
C LEU A 183 -10.76 -10.47 8.21
N VAL A 184 -10.41 -9.49 9.03
CA VAL A 184 -10.30 -9.61 10.49
C VAL A 184 -11.19 -8.59 11.18
N ASP A 185 -11.68 -8.91 12.35
CA ASP A 185 -12.66 -8.07 13.08
C ASP A 185 -12.16 -6.64 13.33
N SER A 186 -10.83 -6.48 13.50
CA SER A 186 -10.22 -5.18 13.72
C SER A 186 -10.33 -4.21 12.52
N LEU A 187 -10.67 -4.69 11.32
CA LEU A 187 -10.97 -3.81 10.18
C LEU A 187 -12.21 -2.95 10.43
N GLU A 188 -13.18 -3.42 11.24
CA GLU A 188 -14.35 -2.66 11.63
C GLU A 188 -14.02 -1.43 12.48
N ASP A 189 -12.89 -1.42 13.18
CA ASP A 189 -12.45 -0.28 13.98
C ASP A 189 -11.93 0.88 13.12
N ILE A 190 -11.50 0.61 11.87
CA ILE A 190 -10.96 1.62 10.98
C ILE A 190 -12.00 2.73 10.70
N PRO A 191 -13.20 2.45 10.16
CA PRO A 191 -14.19 3.50 9.90
C PRO A 191 -14.78 4.10 11.19
N ARG A 192 -14.69 3.43 12.34
CA ARG A 192 -15.10 3.99 13.63
C ARG A 192 -14.13 5.07 14.13
N ARG A 193 -12.82 4.86 13.91
CA ARG A 193 -11.75 5.79 14.32
C ARG A 193 -11.47 6.85 13.26
N TYR A 194 -11.55 6.47 12.00
CA TYR A 194 -11.21 7.27 10.83
C TYR A 194 -12.35 7.22 9.82
N PRO A 195 -13.44 7.93 10.06
CA PRO A 195 -14.54 8.05 9.08
C PRO A 195 -14.04 8.82 7.85
N ASP A 196 -14.86 8.82 6.79
CA ASP A 196 -14.64 9.63 5.58
C ASP A 196 -13.32 9.32 4.86
N ILE A 197 -13.06 8.03 4.59
CA ILE A 197 -11.97 7.60 3.73
C ILE A 197 -12.32 7.98 2.28
N ASP A 198 -11.46 8.78 1.64
CA ASP A 198 -11.69 9.23 0.27
C ASP A 198 -11.31 8.18 -0.76
N LEU A 199 -10.18 7.50 -0.54
CA LEU A 199 -9.66 6.48 -1.45
C LEU A 199 -9.16 5.25 -0.67
N GLY A 200 -9.56 4.06 -1.09
CA GLY A 200 -9.04 2.80 -0.61
C GLY A 200 -8.24 2.06 -1.68
N LEU A 201 -6.98 1.71 -1.40
CA LEU A 201 -6.20 0.77 -2.19
C LEU A 201 -6.34 -0.62 -1.56
N ILE A 202 -6.99 -1.52 -2.27
CA ILE A 202 -7.41 -2.81 -1.74
C ILE A 202 -6.55 -3.92 -2.32
N HIS A 203 -5.66 -4.47 -1.49
CA HIS A 203 -4.84 -5.61 -1.88
C HIS A 203 -5.70 -6.86 -2.00
N THR A 204 -5.57 -7.55 -3.12
CA THR A 204 -6.24 -8.81 -3.41
C THR A 204 -5.21 -9.85 -3.88
N GLY A 205 -5.58 -10.83 -4.70
CA GLY A 205 -4.67 -11.84 -5.23
C GLY A 205 -4.99 -13.25 -4.75
N GLY A 206 -5.50 -13.42 -3.53
CA GLY A 206 -5.93 -14.73 -3.03
C GLY A 206 -4.77 -15.72 -2.88
N THR A 207 -3.59 -15.26 -2.50
CA THR A 207 -2.42 -16.10 -2.26
C THR A 207 -2.70 -17.11 -1.17
N THR A 208 -2.14 -18.31 -1.29
CA THR A 208 -2.27 -19.36 -0.29
C THR A 208 -0.91 -19.77 0.27
N PHE A 209 -0.87 -19.96 1.60
CA PHE A 209 0.25 -20.58 2.30
C PHE A 209 -0.24 -21.88 2.94
N LEU A 210 0.43 -22.98 2.66
CA LEU A 210 -0.07 -24.34 2.95
C LEU A 210 -1.45 -24.55 2.30
N VAL A 211 -2.53 -24.58 3.07
CA VAL A 211 -3.92 -24.67 2.58
C VAL A 211 -4.77 -23.47 2.98
N THR A 212 -4.14 -22.42 3.53
CA THR A 212 -4.80 -21.23 4.07
C THR A 212 -4.61 -20.06 3.12
N VAL A 213 -5.69 -19.34 2.83
CA VAL A 213 -5.62 -18.07 2.10
C VAL A 213 -4.97 -17.03 3.01
N VAL A 214 -3.97 -16.31 2.50
CA VAL A 214 -3.14 -15.36 3.27
C VAL A 214 -3.13 -13.94 2.71
N THR A 215 -3.84 -13.72 1.61
CA THR A 215 -4.15 -12.40 1.04
C THR A 215 -5.58 -12.46 0.52
N MET A 216 -6.38 -11.42 0.70
CA MET A 216 -7.79 -11.40 0.31
C MET A 216 -8.00 -11.82 -1.14
N THR A 217 -9.02 -12.64 -1.38
CA THR A 217 -9.58 -12.86 -2.73
C THR A 217 -10.31 -11.61 -3.21
N GLY A 218 -10.66 -11.55 -4.50
CA GLY A 218 -11.47 -10.45 -5.03
C GLY A 218 -12.80 -10.24 -4.29
N GLU A 219 -13.49 -11.33 -3.90
CA GLU A 219 -14.73 -11.27 -3.11
C GLU A 219 -14.47 -10.70 -1.71
N GLN A 220 -13.42 -11.17 -1.05
CA GLN A 220 -13.03 -10.66 0.27
C GLN A 220 -12.59 -9.18 0.19
N GLY A 221 -11.90 -8.77 -0.87
CA GLY A 221 -11.55 -7.37 -1.11
C GLY A 221 -12.78 -6.46 -1.21
N VAL A 222 -13.82 -6.88 -1.91
CA VAL A 222 -15.10 -6.14 -1.94
C VAL A 222 -15.74 -6.10 -0.55
N ARG A 223 -15.67 -7.20 0.20
CA ARG A 223 -16.17 -7.21 1.58
C ARG A 223 -15.39 -6.25 2.49
N ALA A 224 -14.08 -6.14 2.32
CA ALA A 224 -13.27 -5.14 3.02
C ALA A 224 -13.70 -3.70 2.67
N VAL A 225 -14.06 -3.43 1.40
CA VAL A 225 -14.64 -2.14 0.99
C VAL A 225 -15.97 -1.88 1.70
N GLU A 226 -16.86 -2.87 1.81
CA GLU A 226 -18.13 -2.72 2.54
C GLU A 226 -17.94 -2.42 4.04
N ILE A 227 -16.86 -2.93 4.64
CA ILE A 227 -16.50 -2.68 6.04
C ILE A 227 -15.89 -1.28 6.18
N THR A 228 -14.88 -0.94 5.39
CA THR A 228 -14.08 0.30 5.54
C THR A 228 -14.72 1.52 4.89
N LYS A 229 -15.63 1.32 3.93
CA LYS A 229 -16.49 2.32 3.28
C LYS A 229 -15.73 3.51 2.68
N PRO A 230 -14.67 3.32 1.89
CA PRO A 230 -14.05 4.42 1.19
C PRO A 230 -15.01 4.97 0.12
N ARG A 231 -14.89 6.25 -0.24
CA ARG A 231 -15.68 6.84 -1.33
C ARG A 231 -15.34 6.23 -2.67
N THR A 232 -14.04 6.02 -2.91
CA THR A 232 -13.51 5.31 -4.08
C THR A 232 -12.67 4.13 -3.63
N ALA A 233 -12.73 2.99 -4.33
CA ALA A 233 -11.88 1.83 -4.09
C ALA A 233 -11.20 1.39 -5.38
N ILE A 234 -9.89 1.19 -5.31
CA ILE A 234 -9.05 0.69 -6.39
C ILE A 234 -8.45 -0.65 -5.93
N PRO A 235 -8.82 -1.79 -6.54
CA PRO A 235 -8.12 -3.04 -6.29
C PRO A 235 -6.71 -2.98 -6.86
N ILE A 236 -5.76 -3.53 -6.12
CA ILE A 236 -4.36 -3.71 -6.50
C ILE A 236 -3.89 -5.09 -6.06
N HIS A 237 -2.63 -5.45 -6.34
CA HIS A 237 -2.02 -6.70 -5.92
C HIS A 237 -2.74 -7.93 -6.47
N TYR A 238 -2.92 -7.97 -7.80
CA TYR A 238 -3.55 -9.08 -8.53
C TYR A 238 -2.87 -9.30 -9.88
N ASN A 239 -2.94 -10.51 -10.41
CA ASN A 239 -2.44 -10.92 -11.73
C ASN A 239 -0.92 -10.77 -11.97
N ASP A 240 -0.18 -10.13 -11.09
CA ASP A 240 1.24 -9.80 -11.30
C ASP A 240 2.19 -10.96 -11.02
N PHE A 241 1.83 -11.85 -10.11
CA PHE A 241 2.66 -12.99 -9.75
C PHE A 241 1.93 -14.33 -9.88
N SER A 242 2.68 -15.39 -10.18
CA SER A 242 2.15 -16.73 -10.44
C SER A 242 1.44 -17.38 -9.24
N VAL A 243 1.58 -16.84 -8.05
CA VAL A 243 0.92 -17.32 -6.81
C VAL A 243 -0.45 -16.71 -6.59
N PHE A 244 -0.85 -15.72 -7.40
CA PHE A 244 -2.15 -15.07 -7.26
C PHE A 244 -3.25 -15.94 -7.90
N LEU A 245 -4.16 -16.44 -7.06
CA LEU A 245 -5.22 -17.34 -7.45
C LEU A 245 -6.56 -16.63 -7.69
N SER A 246 -6.68 -15.36 -7.29
CA SER A 246 -7.88 -14.55 -7.48
C SER A 246 -7.50 -13.24 -8.19
N GLY A 247 -7.89 -13.15 -9.45
CA GLY A 247 -7.57 -12.02 -10.32
C GLY A 247 -8.58 -10.87 -10.22
N LEU A 248 -8.34 -9.81 -11.02
CA LEU A 248 -9.21 -8.64 -11.10
C LEU A 248 -10.66 -8.99 -11.47
N ASP A 249 -10.88 -10.02 -12.28
CA ASP A 249 -12.22 -10.40 -12.71
C ASP A 249 -13.08 -10.93 -11.55
N ASP A 250 -12.48 -11.59 -10.57
CA ASP A 250 -13.19 -12.02 -9.35
C ASP A 250 -13.64 -10.80 -8.53
N PHE A 251 -12.77 -9.79 -8.38
CA PHE A 251 -13.14 -8.55 -7.72
C PHE A 251 -14.28 -7.84 -8.48
N LYS A 252 -14.15 -7.67 -9.81
CA LYS A 252 -15.20 -7.05 -10.64
C LYS A 252 -16.53 -7.79 -10.53
N LYS A 253 -16.51 -9.12 -10.49
CA LYS A 253 -17.71 -9.94 -10.35
C LYS A 253 -18.38 -9.69 -9.00
N ALA A 254 -17.63 -9.66 -7.91
CA ALA A 254 -18.14 -9.36 -6.57
C ALA A 254 -18.65 -7.92 -6.46
N ALA A 255 -17.93 -6.95 -7.01
CA ALA A 255 -18.30 -5.54 -6.99
C ALA A 255 -19.66 -5.26 -7.65
N ARG A 256 -20.05 -6.01 -8.69
CA ARG A 256 -21.37 -5.88 -9.36
C ARG A 256 -22.54 -6.19 -8.43
N THR A 257 -22.35 -6.96 -7.39
CA THR A 257 -23.39 -7.36 -6.42
C THR A 257 -23.23 -6.68 -5.07
N SER A 258 -22.19 -5.86 -4.90
CA SER A 258 -21.95 -5.11 -3.67
C SER A 258 -23.05 -4.05 -3.45
N THR A 259 -23.39 -3.86 -2.17
CA THR A 259 -24.31 -2.81 -1.71
C THR A 259 -23.57 -1.56 -1.21
N ALA A 260 -22.22 -1.54 -1.32
CA ALA A 260 -21.45 -0.36 -0.94
C ALA A 260 -21.81 0.86 -1.82
N SER A 261 -21.82 2.03 -1.21
CA SER A 261 -21.95 3.30 -1.94
C SER A 261 -20.63 3.77 -2.54
N THR A 262 -19.65 2.92 -2.56
CA THR A 262 -18.29 3.16 -3.04
C THR A 262 -18.23 3.13 -4.57
N GLU A 263 -17.50 4.07 -5.17
CA GLU A 263 -17.10 4.01 -6.58
C GLU A 263 -15.95 3.01 -6.73
N PHE A 264 -16.11 2.03 -7.62
CA PHE A 264 -15.06 1.07 -7.95
C PHE A 264 -14.32 1.50 -9.22
N VAL A 265 -13.04 1.82 -9.09
CA VAL A 265 -12.16 2.22 -10.19
C VAL A 265 -11.16 1.11 -10.46
N TYR A 266 -10.90 0.81 -11.73
CA TYR A 266 -9.99 -0.24 -12.16
C TYR A 266 -8.90 0.35 -13.04
N LEU A 267 -7.65 0.18 -12.63
CA LEU A 267 -6.49 0.70 -13.34
C LEU A 267 -5.72 -0.43 -14.01
N ALA A 268 -5.25 -0.20 -15.21
CA ALA A 268 -4.18 -1.00 -15.82
C ALA A 268 -2.81 -0.44 -15.40
N HIS A 269 -1.75 -1.24 -15.52
CA HIS A 269 -0.39 -0.76 -15.32
C HIS A 269 -0.13 0.45 -16.25
N GLY A 270 0.37 1.53 -15.68
CA GLY A 270 0.60 2.79 -16.38
C GLY A 270 -0.57 3.77 -16.37
N ASP A 271 -1.73 3.37 -15.85
CA ASP A 271 -2.85 4.31 -15.69
C ASP A 271 -2.62 5.23 -14.49
N THR A 272 -3.20 6.43 -14.60
CA THR A 272 -3.22 7.42 -13.52
C THR A 272 -4.66 7.71 -13.09
N TYR A 273 -4.93 7.60 -11.81
CA TYR A 273 -6.16 8.07 -11.18
C TYR A 273 -5.93 9.45 -10.58
N THR A 274 -6.68 10.44 -11.06
CA THR A 274 -6.63 11.80 -10.55
C THR A 274 -7.74 12.03 -9.54
N PHE A 275 -7.41 12.66 -8.41
CA PHE A 275 -8.38 12.97 -7.36
C PHE A 275 -8.28 14.43 -6.91
N LYS A 276 -9.38 14.93 -6.33
CA LYS A 276 -9.43 16.27 -5.76
C LYS A 276 -9.81 16.20 -4.29
N PRO A 277 -9.26 17.07 -3.45
CA PRO A 277 -9.70 17.19 -2.07
C PRO A 277 -11.17 17.54 -2.00
N ASN A 278 -11.81 17.15 -0.92
CA ASN A 278 -13.17 17.60 -0.64
C ASN A 278 -13.17 19.09 -0.37
N ALA A 279 -14.16 19.80 -0.94
CA ALA A 279 -14.33 21.22 -0.75
C ALA A 279 -14.82 21.56 0.66
#